data_57b8862cf3bf119a4e92304831ab07cb
#
_entry.id   57b8862cf3bf119a4e92304831ab07cb
#
_cell.length_a   1.000
_cell.length_b   1.000
_cell.length_c   1.000
_cell.angle_alpha   90.00
_cell.angle_beta   90.00
_cell.angle_gamma   90.00
#
_symmetry.space_group_name_H-M   'P 1'
#
loop_
_entity.id
_entity.type
_entity.pdbx_description
1 polymer ?
#
loop_
_entity_poly.entity_id
_entity_poly.type
_entity_poly.pdbx_seq_one_letter_code
_entity_poly.pdbx_strand_id
1 'polypeptide(L)'
;MSQPALLRVQDVGVRFGGIVALDGVSFDVAAGRIVGLIGPNGAGKTTLFNCVSRLYKCDSGDIVFDGRSLLAAPRHRVASLGIGRTFQNLALFRSMTVLENVMVGSHCRMHAAVIGAILRPKGVIKEEEELVAKADDLLRFVGLEEKTDLWASQLPYGDQRRLEIARAMASDPTLLLLDEPAAGMNPQETNALMDLIHSIRARGITVLLIEHHMKLVMGISERVVVLDHGVKIAEGTPEAIRADSKVVSAYLGKESIGA
;
A
#
# COMPACT_ATOMS: atom_id res chain seq x y z
N MET A 1 21.78 14.10 9.52
CA MET A 1 20.50 14.82 9.50
C MET A 1 19.41 13.78 9.25
N SER A 2 18.43 13.63 10.16
CA SER A 2 17.30 12.72 9.94
C SER A 2 16.48 13.22 8.77
N GLN A 3 16.20 12.35 7.79
CA GLN A 3 15.27 12.69 6.71
C GLN A 3 13.90 13.02 7.30
N PRO A 4 13.21 14.05 6.78
CA PRO A 4 11.88 14.38 7.28
C PRO A 4 10.91 13.20 7.07
N ALA A 5 10.04 12.97 8.03
CA ALA A 5 9.02 11.94 7.93
C ALA A 5 8.00 12.33 6.85
N LEU A 6 7.76 11.45 5.86
CA LEU A 6 6.70 11.60 4.87
C LEU A 6 5.33 11.29 5.48
N LEU A 7 5.27 10.21 6.27
CA LEU A 7 4.08 9.85 7.03
C LEU A 7 4.42 9.80 8.51
N ARG A 8 3.61 10.44 9.34
CA ARG A 8 3.71 10.40 10.79
C ARG A 8 2.39 9.98 11.39
N VAL A 9 2.41 8.90 12.13
CA VAL A 9 1.30 8.40 12.94
C VAL A 9 1.54 8.84 14.38
N GLN A 10 0.59 9.55 15.00
CA GLN A 10 0.73 10.17 16.31
C GLN A 10 -0.42 9.78 17.21
N ASP A 11 -0.17 8.97 18.22
CA ASP A 11 -1.10 8.53 19.28
C ASP A 11 -2.47 8.07 18.74
N VAL A 12 -2.44 7.35 17.60
CA VAL A 12 -3.66 6.94 16.91
C VAL A 12 -4.37 5.84 17.70
N GLY A 13 -5.61 6.14 18.07
CA GLY A 13 -6.54 5.22 18.70
C GLY A 13 -7.78 5.00 17.85
N VAL A 14 -8.26 3.74 17.84
CA VAL A 14 -9.50 3.33 17.14
C VAL A 14 -10.25 2.31 17.97
N ARG A 15 -11.56 2.50 18.13
CA ARG A 15 -12.45 1.59 18.84
C ARG A 15 -13.66 1.21 17.98
N PHE A 16 -14.03 -0.05 18.03
CA PHE A 16 -15.24 -0.56 17.42
C PHE A 16 -16.16 -1.14 18.52
N GLY A 17 -17.16 -0.39 18.90
CA GLY A 17 -17.97 -0.75 20.07
C GLY A 17 -17.10 -0.89 21.33
N GLY A 18 -17.09 -2.07 21.93
CA GLY A 18 -16.28 -2.39 23.11
C GLY A 18 -14.83 -2.83 22.83
N ILE A 19 -14.44 -2.98 21.56
CA ILE A 19 -13.12 -3.50 21.17
C ILE A 19 -12.18 -2.36 20.83
N VAL A 20 -11.02 -2.30 21.49
CA VAL A 20 -9.93 -1.39 21.16
C VAL A 20 -9.09 -2.03 20.06
N ALA A 21 -9.16 -1.45 18.84
CA ALA A 21 -8.43 -1.97 17.69
C ALA A 21 -7.04 -1.33 17.53
N LEU A 22 -6.89 -0.06 17.95
CA LEU A 22 -5.61 0.65 18.07
C LEU A 22 -5.63 1.47 19.36
N ASP A 23 -4.49 1.50 20.07
CA ASP A 23 -4.33 2.20 21.34
C ASP A 23 -3.00 2.97 21.36
N GLY A 24 -3.05 4.26 21.02
CA GLY A 24 -1.91 5.16 21.07
C GLY A 24 -0.75 4.82 20.14
N VAL A 25 -1.03 4.29 18.94
CA VAL A 25 0.02 3.90 17.99
C VAL A 25 0.74 5.11 17.43
N SER A 26 2.08 5.13 17.57
CA SER A 26 2.94 6.22 17.09
C SER A 26 4.18 5.68 16.39
N PHE A 27 4.46 6.10 15.14
CA PHE A 27 5.70 5.86 14.40
C PHE A 27 5.80 6.78 13.18
N ASP A 28 7.00 6.87 12.62
CA ASP A 28 7.31 7.69 11.46
C ASP A 28 7.77 6.83 10.28
N VAL A 29 7.38 7.24 9.06
CA VAL A 29 7.87 6.68 7.80
C VAL A 29 8.63 7.76 7.05
N ALA A 30 9.96 7.60 6.91
CA ALA A 30 10.79 8.54 6.16
C ALA A 30 10.56 8.37 4.65
N ALA A 31 10.73 9.48 3.90
CA ALA A 31 10.60 9.45 2.44
C ALA A 31 11.62 8.50 1.78
N GLY A 32 11.19 7.82 0.71
CA GLY A 32 12.04 6.92 -0.07
C GLY A 32 12.49 5.65 0.66
N ARG A 33 11.78 5.23 1.70
CA ARG A 33 12.06 4.02 2.49
C ARG A 33 11.01 2.93 2.28
N ILE A 34 11.41 1.69 2.52
CA ILE A 34 10.51 0.55 2.66
C ILE A 34 10.36 0.26 4.14
N VAL A 35 9.13 0.38 4.65
CA VAL A 35 8.80 0.10 6.05
C VAL A 35 7.80 -1.06 6.12
N GLY A 36 8.15 -2.09 6.88
CA GLY A 36 7.27 -3.23 7.17
C GLY A 36 6.42 -2.98 8.41
N LEU A 37 5.14 -3.27 8.34
CA LEU A 37 4.22 -3.29 9.47
C LEU A 37 3.79 -4.74 9.71
N ILE A 38 4.28 -5.33 10.78
CA ILE A 38 4.04 -6.74 11.12
C ILE A 38 3.30 -6.89 12.44
N GLY A 39 2.87 -8.09 12.73
CA GLY A 39 2.18 -8.45 13.97
C GLY A 39 1.24 -9.62 13.77
N PRO A 40 0.77 -10.26 14.83
CA PRO A 40 -0.19 -11.35 14.76
C PRO A 40 -1.52 -10.95 14.10
N ASN A 41 -2.36 -11.94 13.77
CA ASN A 41 -3.73 -11.67 13.31
C ASN A 41 -4.52 -10.96 14.42
N GLY A 42 -5.24 -9.89 14.04
CA GLY A 42 -5.96 -9.06 15.01
C GLY A 42 -5.09 -7.99 15.71
N ALA A 43 -3.80 -7.85 15.37
CA ALA A 43 -2.92 -6.84 15.98
C ALA A 43 -3.26 -5.37 15.60
N GLY A 44 -4.21 -5.12 14.69
CA GLY A 44 -4.61 -3.78 14.28
C GLY A 44 -3.99 -3.26 12.98
N LYS A 45 -3.15 -4.05 12.28
CA LYS A 45 -2.44 -3.64 11.05
C LYS A 45 -3.38 -3.09 9.97
N THR A 46 -4.37 -3.87 9.57
CA THR A 46 -5.37 -3.46 8.55
C THR A 46 -6.21 -2.27 9.02
N THR A 47 -6.51 -2.18 10.33
CA THR A 47 -7.18 -1.00 10.91
C THR A 47 -6.35 0.25 10.71
N LEU A 48 -5.06 0.20 10.97
CA LEU A 48 -4.15 1.32 10.76
C LEU A 48 -4.07 1.72 9.28
N PHE A 49 -3.94 0.78 8.36
CA PHE A 49 -3.99 1.04 6.91
C PHE A 49 -5.31 1.71 6.50
N ASN A 50 -6.42 1.25 7.08
CA ASN A 50 -7.73 1.86 6.84
C ASN A 50 -7.81 3.30 7.37
N CYS A 51 -7.13 3.62 8.47
CA CYS A 51 -7.00 4.99 8.98
C CYS A 51 -6.14 5.86 8.04
N VAL A 52 -4.97 5.38 7.60
CA VAL A 52 -4.10 6.11 6.65
C VAL A 52 -4.84 6.37 5.32
N SER A 53 -5.63 5.39 4.83
CA SER A 53 -6.43 5.54 3.61
C SER A 53 -7.75 6.29 3.85
N ARG A 54 -8.01 6.79 5.07
CA ARG A 54 -9.26 7.45 5.44
C ARG A 54 -10.52 6.60 5.24
N LEU A 55 -10.37 5.27 5.18
CA LEU A 55 -11.49 4.32 5.19
C LEU A 55 -12.14 4.27 6.58
N TYR A 56 -11.31 4.36 7.63
CA TYR A 56 -11.75 4.50 9.01
C TYR A 56 -11.36 5.87 9.56
N LYS A 57 -12.15 6.35 10.50
CA LYS A 57 -11.85 7.57 11.27
C LYS A 57 -11.11 7.18 12.54
N CYS A 58 -10.08 7.92 12.90
CA CYS A 58 -9.43 7.76 14.20
C CYS A 58 -10.31 8.39 15.28
N ASP A 59 -10.38 7.75 16.45
CA ASP A 59 -11.06 8.29 17.64
C ASP A 59 -10.15 9.26 18.40
N SER A 60 -8.82 9.02 18.35
CA SER A 60 -7.80 9.87 18.94
C SER A 60 -6.54 9.90 18.08
N GLY A 61 -5.67 10.88 18.37
CA GLY A 61 -4.40 11.07 17.67
C GLY A 61 -4.55 11.73 16.31
N ASP A 62 -3.46 11.74 15.52
CA ASP A 62 -3.44 12.30 14.18
C ASP A 62 -2.55 11.45 13.23
N ILE A 63 -2.83 11.56 11.94
CA ILE A 63 -2.01 11.00 10.87
C ILE A 63 -1.62 12.15 9.94
N VAL A 64 -0.33 12.50 9.97
CA VAL A 64 0.22 13.60 9.17
C VAL A 64 0.96 13.02 7.97
N PHE A 65 0.58 13.45 6.78
CA PHE A 65 1.20 13.06 5.51
C PHE A 65 1.70 14.32 4.79
N ASP A 66 2.96 14.33 4.41
CA ASP A 66 3.64 15.48 3.78
C ASP A 66 3.34 16.80 4.50
N GLY A 67 3.45 16.80 5.84
CA GLY A 67 3.22 17.94 6.71
C GLY A 67 1.75 18.36 6.91
N ARG A 68 0.79 17.59 6.38
CA ARG A 68 -0.66 17.89 6.47
C ARG A 68 -1.41 16.77 7.17
N SER A 69 -2.31 17.12 8.11
CA SER A 69 -3.18 16.14 8.72
C SER A 69 -4.13 15.52 7.68
N LEU A 70 -4.11 14.18 7.61
CA LEU A 70 -5.05 13.43 6.78
C LEU A 70 -6.47 13.46 7.36
N LEU A 71 -6.62 13.70 8.67
CA LEU A 71 -7.94 13.71 9.30
C LEU A 71 -8.85 14.82 8.77
N ALA A 72 -8.26 15.93 8.31
CA ALA A 72 -8.98 17.03 7.68
C ALA A 72 -9.34 16.77 6.21
N ALA A 73 -8.69 15.77 5.56
CA ALA A 73 -8.90 15.49 4.15
C ALA A 73 -10.13 14.60 3.93
N PRO A 74 -10.97 14.91 2.93
CA PRO A 74 -12.05 14.01 2.55
C PRO A 74 -11.49 12.74 1.90
N ARG A 75 -12.13 11.59 2.17
CA ARG A 75 -11.69 10.25 1.75
C ARG A 75 -11.33 10.16 0.25
N HIS A 76 -12.15 10.75 -0.61
CA HIS A 76 -11.94 10.69 -2.07
C HIS A 76 -10.70 11.46 -2.54
N ARG A 77 -10.10 12.30 -1.71
CA ARG A 77 -8.89 13.06 -2.04
C ARG A 77 -7.59 12.37 -1.65
N VAL A 78 -7.63 11.26 -0.93
CA VAL A 78 -6.42 10.59 -0.42
C VAL A 78 -5.48 10.19 -1.56
N ALA A 79 -6.02 9.65 -2.66
CA ALA A 79 -5.23 9.30 -3.83
C ALA A 79 -4.59 10.55 -4.49
N SER A 80 -5.34 11.65 -4.61
CA SER A 80 -4.80 12.90 -5.18
C SER A 80 -3.78 13.60 -4.27
N LEU A 81 -3.74 13.26 -2.98
CA LEU A 81 -2.68 13.71 -2.08
C LEU A 81 -1.36 12.96 -2.28
N GLY A 82 -1.36 11.85 -3.02
CA GLY A 82 -0.17 11.06 -3.29
C GLY A 82 -0.08 9.75 -2.49
N ILE A 83 -1.20 9.21 -2.01
CA ILE A 83 -1.24 7.91 -1.33
C ILE A 83 -1.92 6.89 -2.25
N GLY A 84 -1.14 5.96 -2.81
CA GLY A 84 -1.63 4.78 -3.51
C GLY A 84 -1.84 3.61 -2.55
N ARG A 85 -2.80 2.73 -2.84
CA ARG A 85 -3.05 1.54 -2.02
C ARG A 85 -3.46 0.34 -2.87
N THR A 86 -2.90 -0.83 -2.54
CA THR A 86 -3.46 -2.13 -2.91
C THR A 86 -4.39 -2.64 -1.80
N PHE A 87 -5.23 -3.62 -2.11
CA PHE A 87 -6.15 -4.20 -1.15
C PHE A 87 -5.82 -5.68 -0.93
N GLN A 88 -6.11 -6.21 0.25
CA GLN A 88 -5.92 -7.62 0.58
C GLN A 88 -6.63 -8.55 -0.42
N ASN A 89 -7.88 -8.23 -0.75
CA ASN A 89 -8.61 -8.89 -1.83
C ASN A 89 -8.37 -8.14 -3.14
N LEU A 90 -8.00 -8.88 -4.20
CA LEU A 90 -7.82 -8.30 -5.53
C LEU A 90 -9.03 -7.47 -5.95
N ALA A 91 -8.84 -6.16 -6.02
CA ALA A 91 -9.90 -5.21 -6.35
C ALA A 91 -9.86 -4.82 -7.85
N LEU A 92 -9.49 -5.75 -8.74
CA LEU A 92 -9.42 -5.51 -10.17
C LEU A 92 -10.81 -5.49 -10.82
N PHE A 93 -10.96 -4.67 -11.84
CA PHE A 93 -12.13 -4.69 -12.72
C PHE A 93 -11.98 -5.86 -13.71
N ARG A 94 -12.57 -7.00 -13.36
CA ARG A 94 -12.38 -8.28 -14.06
C ARG A 94 -12.87 -8.27 -15.51
N SER A 95 -13.83 -7.39 -15.82
CA SER A 95 -14.44 -7.17 -17.13
C SER A 95 -13.76 -6.01 -17.92
N MET A 96 -12.62 -5.54 -17.47
CA MET A 96 -11.77 -4.58 -18.16
C MET A 96 -10.47 -5.24 -18.56
N THR A 97 -9.81 -4.70 -19.59
CA THR A 97 -8.47 -5.12 -20.00
C THR A 97 -7.43 -4.74 -18.94
N VAL A 98 -6.24 -5.29 -19.08
CA VAL A 98 -5.08 -4.96 -18.25
C VAL A 98 -4.77 -3.47 -18.38
N LEU A 99 -4.74 -2.93 -19.59
CA LEU A 99 -4.53 -1.51 -19.85
C LEU A 99 -5.59 -0.63 -19.17
N GLU A 100 -6.87 -0.93 -19.40
CA GLU A 100 -7.99 -0.17 -18.83
C GLU A 100 -7.95 -0.16 -17.29
N ASN A 101 -7.57 -1.27 -16.64
CA ASN A 101 -7.39 -1.31 -15.19
C ASN A 101 -6.36 -0.31 -14.70
N VAL A 102 -5.22 -0.15 -15.39
CA VAL A 102 -4.19 0.83 -15.02
C VAL A 102 -4.69 2.25 -15.27
N MET A 103 -5.34 2.50 -16.42
CA MET A 103 -5.91 3.82 -16.74
C MET A 103 -6.90 4.30 -15.69
N VAL A 104 -7.77 3.42 -15.16
CA VAL A 104 -8.69 3.75 -14.05
C VAL A 104 -7.93 4.24 -12.82
N GLY A 105 -6.74 3.72 -12.54
CA GLY A 105 -5.88 4.18 -11.44
C GLY A 105 -5.47 5.65 -11.55
N SER A 106 -5.41 6.20 -12.76
CA SER A 106 -5.09 7.61 -13.02
C SER A 106 -6.28 8.57 -12.88
N HIS A 107 -7.50 8.05 -12.71
CA HIS A 107 -8.74 8.85 -12.75
C HIS A 107 -8.75 10.04 -11.75
N CYS A 108 -8.10 9.90 -10.59
CA CYS A 108 -7.99 10.98 -9.61
C CYS A 108 -7.17 12.19 -10.11
N ARG A 109 -6.43 12.06 -11.21
CA ARG A 109 -5.60 13.09 -11.85
C ARG A 109 -6.24 13.67 -13.11
N MET A 110 -7.32 13.09 -13.62
CA MET A 110 -8.01 13.58 -14.82
C MET A 110 -8.77 14.87 -14.54
N HIS A 111 -8.62 15.83 -15.44
CA HIS A 111 -9.31 17.13 -15.39
C HIS A 111 -10.54 17.19 -16.33
N ALA A 112 -10.68 16.18 -17.21
CA ALA A 112 -11.81 16.13 -18.13
C ALA A 112 -13.13 15.96 -17.39
N ALA A 113 -13.93 17.03 -17.35
CA ALA A 113 -15.31 16.97 -16.90
C ALA A 113 -16.13 16.07 -17.85
N VAL A 114 -17.22 15.46 -17.35
CA VAL A 114 -18.14 14.60 -18.13
C VAL A 114 -18.57 15.24 -19.46
N ILE A 115 -18.74 16.56 -19.48
CA ILE A 115 -19.07 17.34 -20.68
C ILE A 115 -17.93 17.31 -21.72
N GLY A 116 -16.66 17.32 -21.28
CA GLY A 116 -15.50 17.20 -22.17
C GLY A 116 -15.39 15.83 -22.83
N ALA A 117 -15.76 14.77 -22.13
CA ALA A 117 -15.78 13.41 -22.69
C ALA A 117 -16.81 13.23 -23.82
N ILE A 118 -17.93 13.97 -23.79
CA ILE A 118 -18.97 13.95 -24.84
C ILE A 118 -18.54 14.75 -26.09
N LEU A 119 -17.94 15.90 -25.90
CA LEU A 119 -17.56 16.80 -27.00
C LEU A 119 -16.20 16.51 -27.61
N ARG A 120 -15.38 15.63 -27.01
CA ARG A 120 -14.03 15.21 -27.45
C ARG A 120 -13.18 16.36 -28.05
N PRO A 121 -13.00 17.50 -27.34
CA PRO A 121 -12.10 18.51 -27.80
C PRO A 121 -10.66 17.99 -27.87
N LYS A 122 -9.82 18.58 -28.72
CA LYS A 122 -8.42 18.19 -28.94
C LYS A 122 -7.62 18.02 -27.65
N GLY A 123 -7.92 18.76 -26.58
CA GLY A 123 -7.29 18.65 -25.27
C GLY A 123 -7.60 17.33 -24.56
N VAL A 124 -8.83 16.81 -24.69
CA VAL A 124 -9.23 15.52 -24.09
C VAL A 124 -8.57 14.36 -24.82
N ILE A 125 -8.43 14.42 -26.14
CA ILE A 125 -7.73 13.39 -26.92
C ILE A 125 -6.26 13.29 -26.49
N LYS A 126 -5.59 14.43 -26.33
CA LYS A 126 -4.20 14.47 -25.87
C LYS A 126 -4.05 13.93 -24.44
N GLU A 127 -4.98 14.27 -23.54
CA GLU A 127 -4.99 13.74 -22.16
C GLU A 127 -5.19 12.21 -22.17
N GLU A 128 -6.03 11.67 -23.05
CA GLU A 128 -6.25 10.25 -23.22
C GLU A 128 -5.00 9.52 -23.76
N GLU A 129 -4.31 10.10 -24.76
CA GLU A 129 -3.05 9.58 -25.29
C GLU A 129 -1.94 9.56 -24.22
N GLU A 130 -1.82 10.61 -23.41
CA GLU A 130 -0.86 10.69 -22.30
C GLU A 130 -1.17 9.63 -21.22
N LEU A 131 -2.45 9.37 -20.95
CA LEU A 131 -2.87 8.32 -20.02
C LEU A 131 -2.54 6.92 -20.53
N VAL A 132 -2.78 6.64 -21.81
CA VAL A 132 -2.42 5.35 -22.44
C VAL A 132 -0.90 5.16 -22.37
N ALA A 133 -0.12 6.16 -22.78
CA ALA A 133 1.34 6.06 -22.75
C ALA A 133 1.87 5.81 -21.33
N LYS A 134 1.30 6.48 -20.32
CA LYS A 134 1.64 6.27 -18.92
C LYS A 134 1.27 4.87 -18.44
N ALA A 135 0.08 4.37 -18.83
CA ALA A 135 -0.36 3.03 -18.47
C ALA A 135 0.56 1.97 -19.09
N ASP A 136 0.96 2.13 -20.36
CA ASP A 136 1.92 1.24 -21.03
C ASP A 136 3.29 1.24 -20.33
N ASP A 137 3.79 2.40 -19.91
CA ASP A 137 5.05 2.49 -19.15
C ASP A 137 4.96 1.78 -17.80
N LEU A 138 3.83 1.87 -17.11
CA LEU A 138 3.60 1.16 -15.87
C LEU A 138 3.46 -0.35 -16.09
N LEU A 139 2.77 -0.78 -17.15
CA LEU A 139 2.65 -2.20 -17.50
C LEU A 139 4.00 -2.80 -17.85
N ARG A 140 4.84 -2.10 -18.61
CA ARG A 140 6.23 -2.49 -18.88
C ARG A 140 7.03 -2.58 -17.59
N PHE A 141 6.87 -1.63 -16.69
CA PHE A 141 7.56 -1.61 -15.39
C PHE A 141 7.22 -2.82 -14.53
N VAL A 142 5.98 -3.30 -14.54
CA VAL A 142 5.57 -4.48 -13.78
C VAL A 142 5.68 -5.79 -14.56
N GLY A 143 6.16 -5.76 -15.82
CA GLY A 143 6.35 -6.93 -16.71
C GLY A 143 5.04 -7.51 -17.23
N LEU A 144 4.11 -6.64 -17.63
CA LEU A 144 2.80 -7.02 -18.20
C LEU A 144 2.56 -6.42 -19.59
N GLU A 145 3.59 -5.90 -20.26
CA GLU A 145 3.50 -5.21 -21.57
C GLU A 145 2.92 -6.07 -22.68
N GLU A 146 3.14 -7.39 -22.63
CA GLU A 146 2.61 -8.31 -23.65
C GLU A 146 1.15 -8.75 -23.38
N LYS A 147 0.55 -8.27 -22.26
CA LYS A 147 -0.78 -8.70 -21.79
C LYS A 147 -1.79 -7.55 -21.73
N THR A 148 -1.48 -6.42 -22.35
CA THR A 148 -2.27 -5.16 -22.29
C THR A 148 -3.73 -5.35 -22.68
N ASP A 149 -3.98 -6.15 -23.72
CA ASP A 149 -5.31 -6.37 -24.30
C ASP A 149 -6.07 -7.54 -23.66
N LEU A 150 -5.42 -8.32 -22.79
CA LEU A 150 -6.10 -9.40 -22.08
C LEU A 150 -7.06 -8.84 -21.03
N TRP A 151 -8.15 -9.55 -20.79
CA TRP A 151 -9.01 -9.26 -19.65
C TRP A 151 -8.28 -9.55 -18.33
N ALA A 152 -8.42 -8.68 -17.33
CA ALA A 152 -7.78 -8.88 -16.03
C ALA A 152 -8.13 -10.23 -15.38
N SER A 153 -9.31 -10.77 -15.68
CA SER A 153 -9.76 -12.10 -15.23
C SER A 153 -8.99 -13.28 -15.85
N GLN A 154 -8.28 -13.07 -16.96
CA GLN A 154 -7.50 -14.10 -17.66
C GLN A 154 -6.06 -14.20 -17.14
N LEU A 155 -5.62 -13.23 -16.34
CA LEU A 155 -4.27 -13.25 -15.82
C LEU A 155 -4.10 -14.31 -14.72
N PRO A 156 -2.92 -14.98 -14.66
CA PRO A 156 -2.50 -15.72 -13.47
C PRO A 156 -2.49 -14.84 -12.22
N TYR A 157 -2.62 -15.45 -11.05
CA TYR A 157 -2.75 -14.72 -9.79
C TYR A 157 -1.58 -13.74 -9.52
N GLY A 158 -0.34 -14.15 -9.74
CA GLY A 158 0.83 -13.29 -9.57
C GLY A 158 0.80 -12.05 -10.49
N ASP A 159 0.31 -12.22 -11.72
CA ASP A 159 0.14 -11.10 -12.66
C ASP A 159 -1.00 -10.18 -12.27
N GLN A 160 -2.09 -10.72 -11.71
CA GLN A 160 -3.18 -9.91 -11.15
C GLN A 160 -2.66 -9.02 -10.01
N ARG A 161 -1.78 -9.52 -9.14
CA ARG A 161 -1.13 -8.72 -8.09
C ARG A 161 -0.22 -7.64 -8.66
N ARG A 162 0.56 -7.94 -9.71
CA ARG A 162 1.38 -6.94 -10.40
C ARG A 162 0.53 -5.85 -11.05
N LEU A 163 -0.61 -6.24 -11.66
CA LEU A 163 -1.58 -5.30 -12.23
C LEU A 163 -2.19 -4.39 -11.15
N GLU A 164 -2.51 -4.93 -9.99
CA GLU A 164 -3.03 -4.13 -8.87
C GLU A 164 -2.02 -3.08 -8.40
N ILE A 165 -0.73 -3.45 -8.33
CA ILE A 165 0.37 -2.52 -8.00
C ILE A 165 0.48 -1.45 -9.10
N ALA A 166 0.49 -1.82 -10.39
CA ALA A 166 0.53 -0.87 -11.50
C ALA A 166 -0.61 0.14 -11.44
N ARG A 167 -1.83 -0.34 -11.17
CA ARG A 167 -3.01 0.52 -11.00
C ARG A 167 -2.87 1.47 -9.82
N ALA A 168 -2.33 1.02 -8.68
CA ALA A 168 -2.09 1.89 -7.54
C ALA A 168 -1.00 2.94 -7.82
N MET A 169 0.01 2.60 -8.63
CA MET A 169 1.07 3.51 -9.08
C MET A 169 0.58 4.55 -10.10
N ALA A 170 -0.49 4.26 -10.83
CA ALA A 170 -1.03 5.15 -11.87
C ALA A 170 -1.50 6.51 -11.33
N SER A 171 -1.77 6.60 -10.02
CA SER A 171 -2.09 7.85 -9.33
C SER A 171 -0.86 8.72 -9.00
N ASP A 172 0.37 8.35 -9.44
CA ASP A 172 1.65 8.99 -9.07
C ASP A 172 1.83 9.15 -7.56
N PRO A 173 1.80 8.06 -6.79
CA PRO A 173 1.87 8.16 -5.35
C PRO A 173 3.31 8.46 -4.90
N THR A 174 3.45 9.26 -3.84
CA THR A 174 4.71 9.39 -3.08
C THR A 174 4.80 8.36 -1.95
N LEU A 175 3.63 7.82 -1.53
CA LEU A 175 3.50 6.71 -0.58
C LEU A 175 2.62 5.62 -1.16
N LEU A 176 3.14 4.41 -1.24
CA LEU A 176 2.41 3.22 -1.66
C LEU A 176 2.17 2.30 -0.46
N LEU A 177 0.90 2.02 -0.20
CA LEU A 177 0.46 1.08 0.84
C LEU A 177 0.21 -0.28 0.20
N LEU A 178 0.96 -1.30 0.60
CA LEU A 178 0.82 -2.68 0.12
C LEU A 178 0.25 -3.56 1.23
N ASP A 179 -0.94 -4.13 1.00
CA ASP A 179 -1.65 -4.95 1.98
C ASP A 179 -1.55 -6.43 1.60
N GLU A 180 -0.65 -7.16 2.27
CA GLU A 180 -0.32 -8.57 2.05
C GLU A 180 -0.06 -8.92 0.56
N PRO A 181 0.88 -8.21 -0.12
CA PRO A 181 1.05 -8.35 -1.55
C PRO A 181 1.53 -9.73 -1.99
N ALA A 182 2.20 -10.51 -1.12
CA ALA A 182 2.71 -11.84 -1.42
C ALA A 182 1.73 -12.97 -1.06
N ALA A 183 0.54 -12.67 -0.53
CA ALA A 183 -0.43 -13.71 -0.15
C ALA A 183 -0.78 -14.60 -1.35
N GLY A 184 -0.65 -15.92 -1.19
CA GLY A 184 -0.95 -16.89 -2.24
C GLY A 184 0.09 -17.04 -3.35
N MET A 185 1.23 -16.35 -3.26
CA MET A 185 2.34 -16.47 -4.22
C MET A 185 3.28 -17.63 -3.89
N ASN A 186 3.83 -18.25 -4.93
CA ASN A 186 4.92 -19.21 -4.79
C ASN A 186 6.26 -18.48 -4.50
N PRO A 187 7.34 -19.21 -4.11
CA PRO A 187 8.63 -18.58 -3.79
C PRO A 187 9.27 -17.78 -4.93
N GLN A 188 9.07 -18.18 -6.19
CA GLN A 188 9.61 -17.46 -7.34
C GLN A 188 8.86 -16.15 -7.56
N GLU A 189 7.53 -16.18 -7.49
CA GLU A 189 6.68 -14.99 -7.57
C GLU A 189 6.97 -14.03 -6.42
N THR A 190 7.20 -14.54 -5.21
CA THR A 190 7.57 -13.73 -4.05
C THR A 190 8.90 -13.01 -4.26
N ASN A 191 9.93 -13.69 -4.81
CA ASN A 191 11.20 -13.06 -5.12
C ASN A 191 11.04 -11.97 -6.20
N ALA A 192 10.31 -12.25 -7.28
CA ALA A 192 10.01 -11.25 -8.31
C ALA A 192 9.23 -10.04 -7.75
N LEU A 193 8.33 -10.25 -6.79
CA LEU A 193 7.64 -9.18 -6.08
C LEU A 193 8.60 -8.35 -5.22
N MET A 194 9.56 -8.98 -4.53
CA MET A 194 10.59 -8.28 -3.77
C MET A 194 11.42 -7.35 -4.67
N ASP A 195 11.85 -7.83 -5.83
CA ASP A 195 12.59 -7.05 -6.84
C ASP A 195 11.74 -5.87 -7.37
N LEU A 196 10.45 -6.11 -7.61
CA LEU A 196 9.50 -5.07 -8.01
C LEU A 196 9.37 -3.99 -6.93
N ILE A 197 9.24 -4.36 -5.66
CA ILE A 197 9.14 -3.40 -4.54
C ILE A 197 10.44 -2.58 -4.41
N HIS A 198 11.61 -3.18 -4.56
CA HIS A 198 12.88 -2.46 -4.63
C HIS A 198 12.92 -1.47 -5.80
N SER A 199 12.43 -1.88 -6.98
CA SER A 199 12.35 -1.03 -8.16
C SER A 199 11.39 0.16 -7.96
N ILE A 200 10.26 -0.06 -7.27
CA ILE A 200 9.30 0.99 -6.88
C ILE A 200 10.00 2.01 -5.96
N ARG A 201 10.72 1.52 -4.96
CA ARG A 201 11.49 2.40 -4.05
C ARG A 201 12.59 3.16 -4.80
N ALA A 202 13.26 2.53 -5.77
CA ALA A 202 14.29 3.18 -6.60
C ALA A 202 13.72 4.33 -7.47
N ARG A 203 12.42 4.31 -7.78
CA ARG A 203 11.69 5.45 -8.40
C ARG A 203 11.36 6.58 -7.40
N GLY A 204 11.83 6.51 -6.15
CA GLY A 204 11.59 7.51 -5.13
C GLY A 204 10.27 7.34 -4.37
N ILE A 205 9.50 6.29 -4.64
CA ILE A 205 8.22 6.02 -3.96
C ILE A 205 8.51 5.37 -2.60
N THR A 206 7.94 5.93 -1.55
CA THR A 206 7.96 5.34 -0.21
C THR A 206 6.99 4.19 -0.14
N VAL A 207 7.38 3.07 0.48
CA VAL A 207 6.52 1.90 0.61
C VAL A 207 6.27 1.60 2.08
N LEU A 208 5.00 1.47 2.47
CA LEU A 208 4.58 0.90 3.74
C LEU A 208 3.80 -0.37 3.43
N LEU A 209 4.32 -1.52 3.90
CA LEU A 209 3.70 -2.81 3.60
C LEU A 209 3.28 -3.54 4.87
N ILE A 210 2.08 -4.14 4.82
CA ILE A 210 1.66 -5.17 5.77
C ILE A 210 2.04 -6.51 5.18
N GLU A 211 2.71 -7.34 5.95
CA GLU A 211 3.02 -8.72 5.57
C GLU A 211 3.15 -9.60 6.81
N HIS A 212 2.82 -10.87 6.64
CA HIS A 212 3.05 -11.93 7.61
C HIS A 212 4.19 -12.86 7.17
N HIS A 213 4.64 -12.76 5.92
CA HIS A 213 5.73 -13.52 5.35
C HIS A 213 7.08 -12.93 5.76
N MET A 214 7.62 -13.39 6.91
CA MET A 214 8.79 -12.80 7.57
C MET A 214 10.01 -12.71 6.66
N LYS A 215 10.25 -13.72 5.77
CA LYS A 215 11.37 -13.70 4.84
C LYS A 215 11.31 -12.50 3.91
N LEU A 216 10.12 -12.16 3.39
CA LEU A 216 9.91 -11.00 2.53
C LEU A 216 10.17 -9.72 3.33
N VAL A 217 9.48 -9.52 4.45
CA VAL A 217 9.61 -8.30 5.27
C VAL A 217 11.06 -8.03 5.63
N MET A 218 11.75 -9.05 6.17
CA MET A 218 13.14 -8.93 6.62
C MET A 218 14.12 -8.77 5.46
N GLY A 219 13.74 -9.18 4.25
CA GLY A 219 14.59 -9.07 3.05
C GLY A 219 14.54 -7.70 2.38
N ILE A 220 13.42 -6.98 2.48
CA ILE A 220 13.25 -5.70 1.75
C ILE A 220 13.08 -4.48 2.64
N SER A 221 12.62 -4.63 3.89
CA SER A 221 12.35 -3.50 4.76
C SER A 221 13.64 -2.92 5.35
N GLU A 222 13.73 -1.60 5.37
CA GLU A 222 14.81 -0.88 6.06
C GLU A 222 14.45 -0.61 7.53
N ARG A 223 13.15 -0.62 7.82
CA ARG A 223 12.60 -0.48 9.16
C ARG A 223 11.35 -1.34 9.29
N VAL A 224 11.14 -1.90 10.46
CA VAL A 224 9.98 -2.74 10.77
C VAL A 224 9.31 -2.19 12.02
N VAL A 225 8.00 -2.02 11.96
CA VAL A 225 7.12 -1.67 13.07
C VAL A 225 6.31 -2.91 13.44
N VAL A 226 6.26 -3.25 14.71
CA VAL A 226 5.55 -4.42 15.21
C VAL A 226 4.36 -4.00 16.05
N LEU A 227 3.18 -4.44 15.65
CA LEU A 227 1.95 -4.26 16.44
C LEU A 227 1.56 -5.57 17.10
N ASP A 228 1.03 -5.47 18.31
CA ASP A 228 0.31 -6.55 18.99
C ASP A 228 -0.84 -5.96 19.80
N HIS A 229 -2.05 -6.55 19.69
CA HIS A 229 -3.27 -6.10 20.38
C HIS A 229 -3.51 -4.58 20.30
N GLY A 230 -3.27 -3.98 19.12
CA GLY A 230 -3.49 -2.55 18.88
C GLY A 230 -2.39 -1.62 19.39
N VAL A 231 -1.30 -2.14 19.95
CA VAL A 231 -0.19 -1.37 20.50
C VAL A 231 1.09 -1.62 19.72
N LYS A 232 1.94 -0.59 19.55
CA LYS A 232 3.29 -0.78 19.02
C LYS A 232 4.18 -1.38 20.10
N ILE A 233 4.65 -2.62 19.91
CA ILE A 233 5.53 -3.32 20.87
C ILE A 233 7.02 -3.20 20.55
N ALA A 234 7.36 -2.98 19.27
CA ALA A 234 8.76 -2.81 18.83
C ALA A 234 8.83 -1.99 17.53
N GLU A 235 9.99 -1.37 17.30
CA GLU A 235 10.33 -0.67 16.07
C GLU A 235 11.85 -0.64 15.89
N GLY A 236 12.36 -1.05 14.71
CA GLY A 236 13.81 -1.11 14.47
C GLY A 236 14.17 -1.64 13.10
N THR A 237 15.47 -1.94 12.92
CA THR A 237 15.92 -2.66 11.72
C THR A 237 15.46 -4.11 11.77
N PRO A 238 15.40 -4.82 10.61
CA PRO A 238 15.04 -6.23 10.57
C PRO A 238 15.83 -7.10 11.55
N GLU A 239 17.14 -6.83 11.71
CA GLU A 239 18.03 -7.56 12.63
C GLU A 239 17.63 -7.33 14.09
N ALA A 240 17.37 -6.06 14.46
CA ALA A 240 16.95 -5.71 15.81
C ALA A 240 15.60 -6.36 16.18
N ILE A 241 14.65 -6.37 15.23
CA ILE A 241 13.33 -6.97 15.42
C ILE A 241 13.41 -8.49 15.57
N ARG A 242 14.30 -9.17 14.83
CA ARG A 242 14.52 -10.62 14.98
C ARG A 242 15.06 -11.01 16.38
N ALA A 243 15.85 -10.14 16.98
CA ALA A 243 16.46 -10.35 18.28
C ALA A 243 15.57 -9.89 19.46
N ASP A 244 14.48 -9.21 19.20
CA ASP A 244 13.60 -8.65 20.23
C ASP A 244 12.75 -9.76 20.86
N SER A 245 12.93 -10.00 22.16
CA SER A 245 12.22 -11.05 22.92
C SER A 245 10.70 -10.80 22.98
N LYS A 246 10.26 -9.54 22.99
CA LYS A 246 8.83 -9.19 22.96
C LYS A 246 8.19 -9.61 21.65
N VAL A 247 8.91 -9.39 20.53
CA VAL A 247 8.45 -9.80 19.20
C VAL A 247 8.37 -11.31 19.10
N VAL A 248 9.44 -12.00 19.52
CA VAL A 248 9.48 -13.48 19.56
C VAL A 248 8.30 -14.04 20.37
N SER A 249 8.05 -13.48 21.56
CA SER A 249 6.95 -13.92 22.43
C SER A 249 5.58 -13.68 21.83
N ALA A 250 5.36 -12.54 21.13
CA ALA A 250 4.09 -12.23 20.48
C ALA A 250 3.74 -13.21 19.34
N TYR A 251 4.75 -13.80 18.68
CA TYR A 251 4.55 -14.81 17.63
C TYR A 251 4.49 -16.23 18.17
N LEU A 252 5.37 -16.60 19.13
CA LEU A 252 5.42 -17.96 19.71
C LEU A 252 4.30 -18.23 20.73
N GLY A 253 3.82 -17.19 21.42
CA GLY A 253 2.75 -17.34 22.42
C GLY A 253 1.40 -17.81 21.83
N LYS A 254 1.24 -17.83 20.50
CA LYS A 254 0.01 -18.32 19.82
C LYS A 254 0.12 -19.76 19.31
N GLU A 255 1.32 -20.31 19.14
CA GLU A 255 1.50 -21.72 18.73
C GLU A 255 1.23 -22.70 19.89
N SER A 256 1.29 -22.23 21.15
CA SER A 256 1.09 -23.08 22.34
C SER A 256 -0.39 -23.17 22.82
N ILE A 257 -1.35 -22.50 22.17
CA ILE A 257 -2.78 -22.53 22.56
C ILE A 257 -3.62 -23.38 21.58
N GLY A 258 -3.00 -23.94 20.55
CA GLY A 258 -3.65 -24.75 19.49
C GLY A 258 -3.26 -26.24 19.48
N ALA A 259 -2.84 -26.80 20.62
CA ALA A 259 -2.60 -28.25 20.79
C ALA A 259 -3.67 -28.88 21.64
#